data_a06a4702d216f59b23c367d3e3a2d6ad
#
_entry.id   a06a4702d216f59b23c367d3e3a2d6ad
#
_cell.length_a   1.000
_cell.length_b   1.000
_cell.length_c   1.000
_cell.angle_alpha   90.00
_cell.angle_beta   90.00
_cell.angle_gamma   90.00
#
_symmetry.space_group_name_H-M   'P 1'
#
loop_
_entity.id
_entity.type
_entity.pdbx_description
1 polymer ?
#
loop_
_entity_poly.entity_id
_entity_poly.type
_entity_poly.pdbx_seq_one_letter_code
_entity_poly.pdbx_strand_id
1 'polypeptide(L)'
;MPDKLTRPLGTSSLLERAVSFGRSLGPLVLLGREDQRARAERFGVPFIADARPRGGPLVALVGAFERLDHAWVLVLAADLPALPPELPRELLARRAPGIEAVVPRHDEGIEPLCALYERSAALRAAAASSANEGPRALLERMRVAYVEFPKAFFLNVNTEADWSQLQERYYSR
;
A
#
# COMPACT_ATOMS: atom_id res chain seq x y z
N MET A 1 -1.76 -0.38 22.28
CA MET A 1 -2.01 0.88 21.59
C MET A 1 -3.32 0.77 20.82
N PRO A 2 -4.25 1.74 20.91
CA PRO A 2 -5.40 1.75 20.01
C PRO A 2 -4.89 1.66 18.59
N ASP A 3 -5.67 1.04 17.70
CA ASP A 3 -5.28 0.87 16.30
C ASP A 3 -5.03 2.25 15.65
N LYS A 4 -3.78 2.51 15.28
CA LYS A 4 -3.34 3.78 14.70
C LYS A 4 -4.16 4.21 13.47
N LEU A 5 -4.67 3.24 12.70
CA LEU A 5 -5.44 3.52 11.48
C LEU A 5 -6.81 4.14 11.76
N THR A 6 -7.38 3.90 12.95
CA THR A 6 -8.69 4.44 13.35
C THR A 6 -8.58 5.70 14.23
N ARG A 7 -7.38 6.12 14.56
CA ARG A 7 -7.14 7.32 15.38
C ARG A 7 -7.49 8.58 14.59
N PRO A 8 -8.24 9.53 15.19
CA PRO A 8 -8.62 10.78 14.51
C PRO A 8 -7.40 11.66 14.21
N LEU A 9 -7.33 12.15 12.96
CA LEU A 9 -6.42 13.20 12.51
C LEU A 9 -7.28 14.33 11.92
N GLY A 10 -7.58 15.34 12.70
CA GLY A 10 -8.61 16.31 12.33
C GLY A 10 -9.99 15.67 12.27
N THR A 11 -10.69 15.83 11.15
CA THR A 11 -12.05 15.31 10.91
C THR A 11 -12.11 13.86 10.41
N SER A 12 -10.97 13.24 10.12
CA SER A 12 -10.92 11.87 9.56
C SER A 12 -9.72 11.08 10.11
N SER A 13 -9.86 9.76 10.19
CA SER A 13 -8.77 8.83 10.53
C SER A 13 -7.85 8.56 9.34
N LEU A 14 -6.69 7.91 9.58
CA LEU A 14 -5.79 7.46 8.51
C LEU A 14 -6.51 6.51 7.55
N LEU A 15 -7.30 5.59 8.07
CA LEU A 15 -8.04 4.64 7.24
C LEU A 15 -9.09 5.31 6.36
N GLU A 16 -9.84 6.29 6.90
CA GLU A 16 -10.80 7.07 6.12
C GLU A 16 -10.13 7.82 4.97
N ARG A 17 -8.95 8.40 5.23
CA ARG A 17 -8.15 9.07 4.20
C ARG A 17 -7.68 8.10 3.12
N ALA A 18 -7.12 6.95 3.52
CA ALA A 18 -6.66 5.93 2.59
C ALA A 18 -7.81 5.38 1.73
N VAL A 19 -8.98 5.13 2.33
CA VAL A 19 -10.20 4.69 1.61
C VAL A 19 -10.70 5.77 0.65
N SER A 20 -10.75 7.02 1.10
CA SER A 20 -11.17 8.14 0.25
C SER A 20 -10.23 8.31 -0.95
N PHE A 21 -8.93 8.26 -0.72
CA PHE A 21 -7.92 8.33 -1.77
C PHE A 21 -8.04 7.15 -2.74
N GLY A 22 -8.09 5.92 -2.23
CA GLY A 22 -8.23 4.73 -3.08
C GLY A 22 -9.50 4.76 -3.94
N ARG A 23 -10.64 5.18 -3.39
CA ARG A 23 -11.90 5.31 -4.13
C ARG A 23 -11.84 6.34 -5.27
N SER A 24 -11.08 7.39 -5.11
CA SER A 24 -10.90 8.39 -6.17
C SER A 24 -10.16 7.86 -7.39
N LEU A 25 -9.46 6.72 -7.23
CA LEU A 25 -8.65 6.10 -8.28
C LEU A 25 -9.37 4.99 -9.05
N GLY A 26 -10.42 4.38 -8.46
CA GLY A 26 -11.17 3.31 -9.10
C GLY A 26 -11.64 2.22 -8.14
N PRO A 27 -11.82 0.98 -8.61
CA PRO A 27 -12.20 -0.15 -7.77
C PRO A 27 -11.22 -0.36 -6.63
N LEU A 28 -11.73 -0.44 -5.40
CA LEU A 28 -10.95 -0.54 -4.18
C LEU A 28 -11.28 -1.82 -3.43
N VAL A 29 -10.25 -2.46 -2.90
CA VAL A 29 -10.34 -3.59 -1.97
C VAL A 29 -9.48 -3.26 -0.76
N LEU A 30 -9.96 -3.55 0.44
CA LEU A 30 -9.15 -3.49 1.66
C LEU A 30 -8.56 -4.87 1.96
N LEU A 31 -7.29 -4.87 2.32
CA LEU A 31 -6.53 -6.05 2.70
C LEU A 31 -6.12 -5.93 4.16
N GLY A 32 -6.33 -6.98 4.94
CA GLY A 32 -5.94 -6.99 6.35
C GLY A 32 -6.30 -8.28 7.08
N ARG A 33 -6.10 -8.28 8.40
CA ARG A 33 -6.45 -9.42 9.24
C ARG A 33 -7.97 -9.57 9.37
N GLU A 34 -8.44 -10.78 9.58
CA GLU A 34 -9.88 -11.08 9.69
C GLU A 34 -10.59 -10.24 10.77
N ASP A 35 -9.91 -9.94 11.88
CA ASP A 35 -10.47 -9.10 12.96
C ASP A 35 -10.70 -7.63 12.53
N GLN A 36 -10.22 -7.24 11.36
CA GLN A 36 -10.38 -5.90 10.78
C GLN A 36 -11.55 -5.83 9.76
N ARG A 37 -12.17 -6.95 9.40
CA ARG A 37 -13.26 -7.03 8.42
C ARG A 37 -14.41 -6.07 8.72
N ALA A 38 -14.89 -6.04 9.95
CA ALA A 38 -15.99 -5.18 10.35
C ALA A 38 -15.74 -3.68 10.11
N ARG A 39 -14.46 -3.27 10.03
CA ARG A 39 -14.09 -1.89 9.67
C ARG A 39 -14.23 -1.64 8.18
N ALA A 40 -13.82 -2.59 7.34
CA ALA A 40 -13.98 -2.49 5.89
C ALA A 40 -15.47 -2.41 5.51
N GLU A 41 -16.30 -3.20 6.17
CA GLU A 41 -17.76 -3.21 5.97
C GLU A 41 -18.40 -1.84 6.23
N ARG A 42 -17.93 -1.08 7.22
CA ARG A 42 -18.39 0.30 7.48
C ARG A 42 -18.17 1.24 6.32
N PHE A 43 -17.17 0.97 5.50
CA PHE A 43 -16.90 1.74 4.29
C PHE A 43 -17.63 1.20 3.06
N GLY A 44 -18.32 0.05 3.14
CA GLY A 44 -18.90 -0.61 1.98
C GLY A 44 -17.85 -0.98 0.92
N VAL A 45 -16.65 -1.37 1.34
CA VAL A 45 -15.52 -1.77 0.49
C VAL A 45 -15.30 -3.27 0.64
N PRO A 46 -15.11 -4.02 -0.47
CA PRO A 46 -14.74 -5.41 -0.40
C PRO A 46 -13.48 -5.62 0.45
N PHE A 47 -13.45 -6.72 1.19
CA PHE A 47 -12.35 -7.04 2.09
C PHE A 47 -11.76 -8.40 1.77
N ILE A 48 -10.44 -8.45 1.66
CA ILE A 48 -9.67 -9.68 1.54
C ILE A 48 -8.91 -9.89 2.85
N ALA A 49 -9.21 -10.99 3.54
CA ALA A 49 -8.47 -11.36 4.73
C ALA A 49 -7.10 -11.96 4.37
N ASP A 50 -6.12 -11.68 5.20
CA ASP A 50 -4.80 -12.29 5.12
C ASP A 50 -4.92 -13.82 5.08
N ALA A 51 -4.30 -14.45 4.09
CA ALA A 51 -4.39 -15.89 3.88
C ALA A 51 -3.77 -16.70 5.04
N ARG A 52 -2.84 -16.12 5.80
CA ARG A 52 -2.19 -16.72 6.96
C ARG A 52 -2.05 -15.70 8.08
N PRO A 53 -2.59 -15.94 9.27
CA PRO A 53 -2.33 -15.12 10.43
C PRO A 53 -0.82 -14.99 10.67
N ARG A 54 -0.31 -13.75 10.81
CA ARG A 54 1.11 -13.43 10.99
C ARG A 54 2.02 -13.83 9.81
N GLY A 55 1.49 -14.03 8.62
CA GLY A 55 2.25 -14.34 7.40
C GLY A 55 3.08 -13.18 6.85
N GLY A 56 2.87 -11.99 7.40
CA GLY A 56 3.55 -10.77 6.95
C GLY A 56 2.99 -10.17 5.66
N PRO A 57 3.49 -8.98 5.28
CA PRO A 57 2.93 -8.21 4.17
C PRO A 57 3.02 -8.92 2.80
N LEU A 58 4.07 -9.72 2.57
CA LEU A 58 4.21 -10.47 1.32
C LEU A 58 3.08 -11.49 1.15
N VAL A 59 2.82 -12.29 2.18
CA VAL A 59 1.76 -13.31 2.14
C VAL A 59 0.39 -12.67 1.94
N ALA A 60 0.14 -11.54 2.58
CA ALA A 60 -1.08 -10.77 2.42
C ALA A 60 -1.26 -10.28 0.97
N LEU A 61 -0.21 -9.70 0.36
CA LEU A 61 -0.22 -9.24 -1.03
C LEU A 61 -0.46 -10.37 -2.02
N VAL A 62 0.23 -11.50 -1.84
CA VAL A 62 0.04 -12.68 -2.71
C VAL A 62 -1.41 -13.16 -2.66
N GLY A 63 -1.97 -13.31 -1.45
CA GLY A 63 -3.37 -13.69 -1.29
C GLY A 63 -4.37 -12.70 -1.90
N ALA A 64 -4.02 -11.41 -1.98
CA ALA A 64 -4.81 -10.42 -2.70
C ALA A 64 -4.66 -10.59 -4.22
N PHE A 65 -3.44 -10.73 -4.75
CA PHE A 65 -3.20 -10.93 -6.19
C PHE A 65 -3.89 -12.20 -6.72
N GLU A 66 -3.97 -13.26 -5.94
CA GLU A 66 -4.70 -14.49 -6.32
C GLU A 66 -6.21 -14.26 -6.51
N ARG A 67 -6.80 -13.33 -5.76
CA ARG A 67 -8.26 -13.06 -5.73
C ARG A 67 -8.70 -11.91 -6.63
N LEU A 68 -7.77 -11.06 -7.06
CA LEU A 68 -8.06 -9.94 -7.94
C LEU A 68 -8.00 -10.39 -9.40
N ASP A 69 -8.90 -9.87 -10.23
CA ASP A 69 -8.91 -10.14 -11.67
C ASP A 69 -8.62 -8.85 -12.48
N HIS A 70 -7.44 -8.27 -12.22
CA HIS A 70 -6.96 -7.09 -12.89
C HIS A 70 -5.51 -7.30 -13.32
N ALA A 71 -5.14 -6.89 -14.54
CA ALA A 71 -3.77 -7.05 -15.04
C ALA A 71 -2.75 -6.26 -14.21
N TRP A 72 -3.15 -5.08 -13.73
CA TRP A 72 -2.33 -4.21 -12.89
C TRP A 72 -3.06 -3.87 -11.60
N VAL A 73 -2.33 -3.90 -10.49
CA VAL A 73 -2.83 -3.62 -9.15
C VAL A 73 -1.96 -2.56 -8.50
N LEU A 74 -2.58 -1.45 -8.10
CA LEU A 74 -1.93 -0.45 -7.26
C LEU A 74 -2.09 -0.87 -5.79
N VAL A 75 -0.98 -1.04 -5.12
CA VAL A 75 -0.90 -1.30 -3.68
C VAL A 75 -0.64 0.03 -2.96
N LEU A 76 -1.41 0.30 -1.91
CA LEU A 76 -1.25 1.50 -1.07
C LEU A 76 -1.34 1.11 0.41
N ALA A 77 -0.28 1.39 1.16
CA ALA A 77 -0.32 1.22 2.62
C ALA A 77 -1.22 2.28 3.27
N ALA A 78 -2.09 1.85 4.17
CA ALA A 78 -3.08 2.73 4.80
C ALA A 78 -2.49 3.67 5.88
N ASP A 79 -1.24 3.49 6.25
CA ASP A 79 -0.52 4.29 7.25
C ASP A 79 0.41 5.35 6.66
N LEU A 80 0.21 5.69 5.39
CA LEU A 80 0.91 6.74 4.66
C LEU A 80 -0.02 7.95 4.44
N PRO A 81 -0.12 8.87 5.41
CA PRO A 81 -1.08 9.97 5.37
C PRO A 81 -0.73 11.10 4.40
N ALA A 82 0.49 11.12 3.90
CA ALA A 82 1.04 12.22 3.10
C ALA A 82 1.26 11.86 1.63
N LEU A 83 0.65 10.76 1.13
CA LEU A 83 0.78 10.38 -0.27
C LEU A 83 0.36 11.51 -1.21
N PRO A 84 1.18 11.86 -2.18
CA PRO A 84 0.86 12.92 -3.12
C PRO A 84 -0.24 12.46 -4.10
N PRO A 85 -1.20 13.31 -4.44
CA PRO A 85 -2.32 12.93 -5.32
C PRO A 85 -1.86 12.55 -6.74
N GLU A 86 -0.70 13.03 -7.18
CA GLU A 86 -0.09 12.71 -8.47
C GLU A 86 0.55 11.31 -8.52
N LEU A 87 0.83 10.68 -7.38
CA LEU A 87 1.53 9.40 -7.30
C LEU A 87 0.95 8.32 -8.25
N PRO A 88 -0.35 8.03 -8.27
CA PRO A 88 -0.89 6.99 -9.14
C PRO A 88 -0.68 7.30 -10.62
N ARG A 89 -0.81 8.56 -11.02
CA ARG A 89 -0.60 8.99 -12.40
C ARG A 89 0.87 8.82 -12.82
N GLU A 90 1.81 9.20 -11.97
CA GLU A 90 3.24 9.07 -12.24
C GLU A 90 3.68 7.61 -12.34
N LEU A 91 3.14 6.73 -11.47
CA LEU A 91 3.38 5.30 -11.56
C LEU A 91 2.80 4.72 -12.87
N LEU A 92 1.57 5.07 -13.23
CA LEU A 92 0.93 4.61 -14.46
C LEU A 92 1.68 5.06 -15.71
N ALA A 93 2.21 6.29 -15.72
CA ALA A 93 2.97 6.86 -16.84
C ALA A 93 4.31 6.13 -17.09
N ARG A 94 4.86 5.44 -16.10
CA ARG A 94 6.10 4.65 -16.23
C ARG A 94 5.89 3.22 -16.70
N ARG A 95 4.65 2.80 -16.89
CA ARG A 95 4.37 1.49 -17.51
C ARG A 95 4.88 1.47 -18.93
N ALA A 96 5.61 0.40 -19.26
CA ALA A 96 6.12 0.16 -20.61
C ALA A 96 6.15 -1.35 -20.90
N PRO A 97 6.20 -1.78 -22.17
CA PRO A 97 6.38 -3.18 -22.49
C PRO A 97 7.60 -3.77 -21.79
N GLY A 98 7.40 -4.90 -21.12
CA GLY A 98 8.46 -5.58 -20.37
C GLY A 98 8.67 -5.08 -18.93
N ILE A 99 8.07 -3.99 -18.49
CA ILE A 99 8.04 -3.59 -17.08
C ILE A 99 6.94 -4.37 -16.36
N GLU A 100 7.27 -4.89 -15.18
CA GLU A 100 6.39 -5.76 -14.37
C GLU A 100 5.98 -5.11 -13.04
N ALA A 101 6.74 -4.11 -12.58
CA ALA A 101 6.35 -3.26 -11.46
C ALA A 101 6.85 -1.84 -11.66
N VAL A 102 6.11 -0.87 -11.09
CA VAL A 102 6.55 0.53 -11.00
C VAL A 102 6.49 0.96 -9.55
N VAL A 103 7.62 1.40 -9.02
CA VAL A 103 7.83 1.57 -7.59
C VAL A 103 8.38 2.97 -7.28
N PRO A 104 7.81 3.68 -6.30
CA PRO A 104 8.42 4.90 -5.79
C PRO A 104 9.80 4.62 -5.20
N ARG A 105 10.74 5.51 -5.48
CA ARG A 105 12.08 5.48 -4.90
C ARG A 105 12.40 6.85 -4.29
N HIS A 106 13.15 6.86 -3.22
CA HIS A 106 13.71 8.04 -2.57
C HIS A 106 15.15 7.75 -2.11
N ASP A 107 15.84 8.72 -1.55
CA ASP A 107 17.23 8.65 -1.09
C ASP A 107 17.51 7.52 -0.07
N GLU A 108 16.51 7.12 0.71
CA GLU A 108 16.66 6.07 1.73
C GLU A 108 16.14 4.68 1.27
N GLY A 109 15.53 4.57 0.08
CA GLY A 109 15.05 3.28 -0.42
C GLY A 109 13.88 3.32 -1.39
N ILE A 110 13.10 2.24 -1.37
CA ILE A 110 11.95 2.02 -2.24
C ILE A 110 10.72 1.68 -1.40
N GLU A 111 9.51 1.91 -1.96
CA GLU A 111 8.23 1.73 -1.29
C GLU A 111 7.40 0.59 -1.90
N PRO A 112 7.68 -0.68 -1.56
CA PRO A 112 6.99 -1.84 -2.13
C PRO A 112 5.49 -1.90 -1.78
N LEU A 113 5.09 -1.29 -0.65
CA LEU A 113 3.69 -1.22 -0.23
C LEU A 113 2.99 0.06 -0.71
N CYS A 114 3.61 0.76 -1.67
CA CYS A 114 3.05 1.93 -2.34
C CYS A 114 3.40 1.89 -3.83
N ALA A 115 3.10 0.79 -4.52
CA ALA A 115 3.64 0.49 -5.84
C ALA A 115 2.58 -0.13 -6.76
N LEU A 116 2.82 -0.03 -8.06
CA LEU A 116 1.99 -0.60 -9.11
C LEU A 116 2.62 -1.92 -9.58
N TYR A 117 1.86 -3.01 -9.51
CA TYR A 117 2.30 -4.36 -9.86
C TYR A 117 1.55 -4.91 -11.07
N GLU A 118 2.25 -5.53 -12.02
CA GLU A 118 1.65 -6.45 -12.96
C GLU A 118 1.36 -7.76 -12.22
N ARG A 119 0.07 -8.11 -12.12
CA ARG A 119 -0.42 -9.17 -11.24
C ARG A 119 0.20 -10.54 -11.52
N SER A 120 0.27 -10.93 -12.79
CA SER A 120 0.79 -12.27 -13.14
C SER A 120 2.29 -12.38 -12.87
N ALA A 121 3.05 -11.31 -13.10
CA ALA A 121 4.48 -11.26 -12.76
C ALA A 121 4.70 -11.31 -11.25
N ALA A 122 3.89 -10.59 -10.48
CA ALA A 122 3.97 -10.62 -9.02
C ALA A 122 3.69 -12.03 -8.47
N LEU A 123 2.71 -12.74 -9.01
CA LEU A 123 2.43 -14.14 -8.65
C LEU A 123 3.57 -15.09 -9.04
N ARG A 124 4.19 -14.93 -10.22
CA ARG A 124 5.38 -15.71 -10.61
C ARG A 124 6.56 -15.45 -9.68
N ALA A 125 6.82 -14.19 -9.36
CA ALA A 125 7.88 -13.80 -8.41
C ALA A 125 7.63 -14.38 -7.01
N ALA A 126 6.38 -14.35 -6.55
CA ALA A 126 5.98 -14.91 -5.26
C ALA A 126 6.19 -16.43 -5.18
N ALA A 127 5.93 -17.17 -6.26
CA ALA A 127 6.16 -18.61 -6.31
C ALA A 127 7.65 -19.00 -6.14
N ALA A 128 8.56 -18.07 -6.43
CA ALA A 128 10.01 -18.22 -6.23
C ALA A 128 10.50 -17.61 -4.90
N SER A 129 9.61 -17.04 -4.09
CA SER A 129 9.93 -16.39 -2.82
C SER A 129 9.63 -17.31 -1.63
N SER A 130 10.38 -17.16 -0.54
CA SER A 130 10.08 -17.87 0.70
C SER A 130 9.04 -17.10 1.53
N ALA A 131 8.28 -17.82 2.38
CA ALA A 131 7.23 -17.23 3.21
C ALA A 131 7.75 -16.21 4.24
N ASN A 132 9.05 -16.21 4.54
CA ASN A 132 9.69 -15.30 5.49
C ASN A 132 10.25 -14.03 4.83
N GLU A 133 10.21 -13.93 3.50
CA GLU A 133 10.67 -12.75 2.78
C GLU A 133 9.63 -11.62 2.86
N GLY A 134 10.09 -10.39 2.73
CA GLY A 134 9.22 -9.21 2.65
C GLY A 134 8.80 -8.88 1.21
N PRO A 135 7.92 -7.89 1.00
CA PRO A 135 7.47 -7.48 -0.34
C PRO A 135 8.58 -7.05 -1.30
N ARG A 136 9.74 -6.63 -0.77
CA ARG A 136 10.93 -6.30 -1.57
C ARG A 136 11.43 -7.49 -2.38
N ALA A 137 11.28 -8.71 -1.87
CA ALA A 137 11.67 -9.93 -2.56
C ALA A 137 10.92 -10.17 -3.89
N LEU A 138 9.67 -9.70 -4.01
CA LEU A 138 8.98 -9.70 -5.29
C LEU A 138 9.72 -8.85 -6.31
N LEU A 139 10.10 -7.64 -5.91
CA LEU A 139 10.72 -6.67 -6.79
C LEU A 139 12.11 -7.11 -7.27
N GLU A 140 12.85 -7.85 -6.46
CA GLU A 140 14.15 -8.43 -6.84
C GLU A 140 14.03 -9.47 -7.98
N ARG A 141 12.83 -10.02 -8.19
CA ARG A 141 12.51 -11.05 -9.18
C ARG A 141 11.66 -10.53 -10.36
N MET A 142 11.47 -9.21 -10.41
CA MET A 142 10.64 -8.53 -11.40
C MET A 142 11.44 -7.47 -12.16
N ARG A 143 11.03 -7.13 -13.36
CA ARG A 143 11.55 -5.99 -14.10
C ARG A 143 10.87 -4.72 -13.60
N VAL A 144 11.59 -3.92 -12.82
CA VAL A 144 11.08 -2.77 -12.09
C VAL A 144 11.50 -1.46 -12.75
N ALA A 145 10.54 -0.57 -12.96
CA ALA A 145 10.79 0.85 -13.21
C ALA A 145 10.62 1.65 -11.91
N TYR A 146 11.43 2.67 -11.74
CA TYR A 146 11.36 3.53 -10.55
C TYR A 146 10.89 4.93 -10.91
N VAL A 147 10.16 5.55 -9.96
CA VAL A 147 9.76 6.96 -10.02
C VAL A 147 10.28 7.64 -8.75
N GLU A 148 11.03 8.72 -8.94
CA GLU A 148 11.61 9.45 -7.82
C GLU A 148 10.54 10.30 -7.14
N PHE A 149 10.48 10.20 -5.81
CA PHE A 149 9.63 11.02 -4.96
C PHE A 149 10.40 11.41 -3.68
N PRO A 150 10.13 12.59 -3.10
CA PRO A 150 10.65 12.93 -1.78
C PRO A 150 10.21 11.93 -0.71
N LYS A 151 11.13 11.48 0.15
CA LYS A 151 10.83 10.58 1.28
C LYS A 151 9.70 11.09 2.17
N ALA A 152 9.56 12.41 2.30
CA ALA A 152 8.53 13.04 3.14
C ALA A 152 7.09 12.60 2.81
N PHE A 153 6.84 12.05 1.61
CA PHE A 153 5.55 11.49 1.24
C PHE A 153 5.29 10.08 1.79
N PHE A 154 6.34 9.36 2.20
CA PHE A 154 6.28 7.97 2.64
C PHE A 154 6.58 7.80 4.13
N LEU A 155 6.32 8.82 4.91
CA LEU A 155 6.50 8.74 6.36
C LEU A 155 5.36 7.91 6.97
N ASN A 156 5.71 6.72 7.45
CA ASN A 156 4.81 5.86 8.20
C ASN A 156 4.57 6.41 9.59
N VAL A 157 3.34 6.32 10.05
CA VAL A 157 2.98 6.66 11.43
C VAL A 157 2.99 5.41 12.28
N ASN A 158 4.10 5.12 12.94
CA ASN A 158 4.30 3.92 13.75
C ASN A 158 4.40 4.18 15.25
N THR A 159 4.82 5.38 15.65
CA THR A 159 5.04 5.78 17.04
C THR A 159 4.17 6.97 17.44
N GLU A 160 4.08 7.26 18.74
CA GLU A 160 3.42 8.50 19.22
C GLU A 160 4.19 9.75 18.76
N ALA A 161 5.50 9.67 18.61
CA ALA A 161 6.30 10.77 18.07
C ALA A 161 5.94 11.06 16.61
N ASP A 162 5.80 10.03 15.78
CA ASP A 162 5.36 10.18 14.37
C ASP A 162 3.95 10.80 14.33
N TRP A 163 3.07 10.37 15.23
CA TRP A 163 1.72 10.92 15.34
C TRP A 163 1.73 12.40 15.67
N SER A 164 2.52 12.80 16.66
CA SER A 164 2.65 14.21 17.07
C SER A 164 3.17 15.08 15.93
N GLN A 165 4.22 14.62 15.23
CA GLN A 165 4.74 15.31 14.03
C GLN A 165 3.71 15.44 12.92
N LEU A 166 2.91 14.39 12.70
CA LEU A 166 1.85 14.42 11.71
C LEU A 166 0.77 15.45 12.09
N GLN A 167 0.36 15.49 13.36
CA GLN A 167 -0.60 16.46 13.84
C GLN A 167 -0.10 17.91 13.69
N GLU A 168 1.13 18.19 14.06
CA GLU A 168 1.75 19.50 13.85
C GLU A 168 1.69 19.92 12.38
N ARG A 169 2.10 19.05 11.48
CA ARG A 169 2.03 19.32 10.02
C ARG A 169 0.61 19.52 9.50
N TYR A 170 -0.36 18.82 10.10
CA TYR A 170 -1.75 18.91 9.68
C TYR A 170 -2.41 20.22 10.13
N TYR A 171 -2.12 20.69 11.34
CA TYR A 171 -2.71 21.91 11.91
C TYR A 171 -1.93 23.18 11.57
N SER A 172 -0.71 23.07 11.00
CA SER A 172 0.11 24.21 10.57
C SER A 172 -0.16 24.67 9.12
N ARG A 173 -1.15 24.06 8.46
CA ARG A 173 -1.61 24.41 7.11
C ARG A 173 -2.99 25.08 7.18
#